data_9474796bd466f14ea4f485f42475cf21
#
_entry.id   9474796bd466f14ea4f485f42475cf21
#
_cell.length_a   1.000
_cell.length_b   1.000
_cell.length_c   1.000
_cell.angle_alpha   90.00
_cell.angle_beta   90.00
_cell.angle_gamma   90.00
#
_symmetry.space_group_name_H-M   'P 1'
#
loop_
_entity.id
_entity.type
_entity.pdbx_description
1 polymer ?
#
loop_
_entity_poly.entity_id
_entity_poly.type
_entity_poly.pdbx_seq_one_letter_code
_entity_poly.pdbx_strand_id
1 'polypeptide(L)'
;RERTDVLAKWLTLEVGKPISEAKGEVGGAADIFEWNSEETKRIYGQIIESRFEHTRMYVKYEPVGVVAGLIPWNFPIVLSSRKISTALAAGCSVICKPDVITPGSVMELMNIINDAGVPPGVVNLLSGDPAKISSQLISSDIVKKVSITGSTRVGKLILKQAAEKVQRVTMELSGHSPFIVFDDVDINKVTDMAITAKFRNNGQVCISPARFYIHESKKDEFAKTLVEKVTKLKVGNGMDEDTILGPLTTEKRLNEIEALVEKTKSEGATVLCGGKRPAGFNKGYFYEPTYF
;
A
#
# COMPACT_ATOMS: atom_id res chain seq x y z
N ARG A 1 -2.66 16.37 -9.98
CA ARG A 1 -1.33 16.95 -9.58
C ARG A 1 -1.48 18.33 -8.96
N GLU A 2 -2.39 19.17 -9.41
CA GLU A 2 -2.63 20.52 -8.89
C GLU A 2 -2.92 20.58 -7.37
N ARG A 3 -3.55 19.54 -6.81
CA ARG A 3 -3.88 19.45 -5.38
C ARG A 3 -2.90 18.57 -4.58
N THR A 4 -1.66 18.43 -5.05
CA THR A 4 -0.64 17.58 -4.40
C THR A 4 -0.43 17.98 -2.94
N ASP A 5 -0.30 19.25 -2.64
CA ASP A 5 -0.02 19.71 -1.26
C ASP A 5 -1.19 19.44 -0.30
N VAL A 6 -2.43 19.55 -0.77
CA VAL A 6 -3.62 19.25 0.04
C VAL A 6 -3.68 17.76 0.38
N LEU A 7 -3.54 16.89 -0.64
CA LEU A 7 -3.54 15.43 -0.46
C LEU A 7 -2.36 14.97 0.41
N ALA A 8 -1.15 15.50 0.15
CA ALA A 8 0.03 15.13 0.92
C ALA A 8 -0.11 15.53 2.40
N LYS A 9 -0.71 16.68 2.69
CA LYS A 9 -0.99 17.10 4.07
C LYS A 9 -1.95 16.12 4.76
N TRP A 10 -3.04 15.72 4.11
CA TRP A 10 -3.93 14.69 4.65
C TRP A 10 -3.21 13.38 4.92
N LEU A 11 -2.42 12.89 3.96
CA LEU A 11 -1.63 11.67 4.10
C LEU A 11 -0.69 11.71 5.31
N THR A 12 0.05 12.81 5.48
CA THR A 12 0.96 12.96 6.61
C THR A 12 0.20 13.00 7.94
N LEU A 13 -0.91 13.72 8.00
CA LEU A 13 -1.72 13.83 9.23
C LEU A 13 -2.38 12.49 9.64
N GLU A 14 -2.85 11.70 8.66
CA GLU A 14 -3.55 10.45 8.92
C GLU A 14 -2.61 9.26 9.14
N VAL A 15 -1.54 9.17 8.35
CA VAL A 15 -0.63 8.00 8.34
C VAL A 15 0.62 8.23 9.18
N GLY A 16 1.04 9.48 9.32
CA GLY A 16 2.28 9.84 10.01
C GLY A 16 3.53 9.87 9.12
N LYS A 17 3.42 9.52 7.82
CA LYS A 17 4.58 9.52 6.89
C LYS A 17 5.12 10.93 6.65
N PRO A 18 6.42 11.08 6.33
CA PRO A 18 7.01 12.36 5.96
C PRO A 18 6.28 13.01 4.79
N ILE A 19 6.15 14.35 4.83
CA ILE A 19 5.45 15.13 3.80
C ILE A 19 6.07 14.94 2.41
N SER A 20 7.38 14.75 2.33
CA SER A 20 8.09 14.46 1.08
C SER A 20 7.64 13.12 0.46
N GLU A 21 7.49 12.08 1.29
CA GLU A 21 6.97 10.77 0.85
C GLU A 21 5.49 10.84 0.49
N ALA A 22 4.71 11.62 1.23
CA ALA A 22 3.30 11.85 0.94
C ALA A 22 3.10 12.52 -0.43
N LYS A 23 3.93 13.52 -0.78
CA LYS A 23 3.95 14.12 -2.12
C LYS A 23 4.30 13.10 -3.21
N GLY A 24 5.27 12.22 -2.93
CA GLY A 24 5.62 11.12 -3.82
C GLY A 24 4.47 10.14 -4.03
N GLU A 25 3.69 9.82 -2.99
CA GLU A 25 2.51 8.97 -3.10
C GLU A 25 1.45 9.60 -4.02
N VAL A 26 1.18 10.90 -3.88
CA VAL A 26 0.22 11.62 -4.74
C VAL A 26 0.69 11.62 -6.19
N GLY A 27 1.99 11.85 -6.43
CA GLY A 27 2.59 11.77 -7.77
C GLY A 27 2.35 10.39 -8.41
N GLY A 28 2.71 9.32 -7.69
CA GLY A 28 2.50 7.95 -8.15
C GLY A 28 1.03 7.59 -8.39
N ALA A 29 0.10 8.17 -7.61
CA ALA A 29 -1.33 8.01 -7.83
C ALA A 29 -1.79 8.66 -9.15
N ALA A 30 -1.30 9.85 -9.45
CA ALA A 30 -1.57 10.53 -10.72
C ALA A 30 -1.05 9.72 -11.92
N ASP A 31 0.16 9.17 -11.82
CA ASP A 31 0.75 8.34 -12.86
C ASP A 31 -0.07 7.06 -13.11
N ILE A 32 -0.64 6.46 -12.05
CA ILE A 32 -1.53 5.30 -12.16
C ILE A 32 -2.83 5.63 -12.90
N PHE A 33 -3.45 6.78 -12.63
CA PHE A 33 -4.62 7.23 -13.38
C PHE A 33 -4.29 7.47 -14.86
N GLU A 34 -3.19 8.15 -15.14
CA GLU A 34 -2.71 8.41 -16.49
C GLU A 34 -2.44 7.10 -17.24
N TRP A 35 -1.69 6.18 -16.63
CA TRP A 35 -1.44 4.86 -17.21
C TRP A 35 -2.73 4.11 -17.56
N ASN A 36 -3.67 4.00 -16.62
CA ASN A 36 -4.91 3.28 -16.85
C ASN A 36 -5.80 3.97 -17.91
N SER A 37 -5.78 5.30 -18.00
CA SER A 37 -6.50 6.02 -19.06
C SER A 37 -5.96 5.68 -20.44
N GLU A 38 -4.65 5.55 -20.60
CA GLU A 38 -4.03 5.13 -21.86
C GLU A 38 -4.24 3.63 -22.16
N GLU A 39 -4.32 2.77 -21.13
CA GLU A 39 -4.60 1.34 -21.29
C GLU A 39 -6.02 1.08 -21.79
N THR A 40 -6.99 1.99 -21.62
CA THR A 40 -8.35 1.83 -22.18
C THR A 40 -8.34 1.64 -23.69
N LYS A 41 -7.36 2.22 -24.38
CA LYS A 41 -7.20 2.12 -25.84
C LYS A 41 -6.68 0.75 -26.28
N ARG A 42 -6.22 -0.09 -25.34
CA ARG A 42 -5.58 -1.40 -25.60
C ARG A 42 -6.41 -2.60 -25.14
N ILE A 43 -7.65 -2.40 -24.80
CA ILE A 43 -8.59 -3.49 -24.48
C ILE A 43 -9.10 -4.12 -25.78
N TYR A 44 -8.20 -4.83 -26.46
CA TYR A 44 -8.49 -5.47 -27.74
C TYR A 44 -9.24 -6.79 -27.55
N GLY A 45 -10.18 -7.08 -28.50
CA GLY A 45 -10.71 -8.42 -28.69
C GLY A 45 -9.76 -9.31 -29.47
N GLN A 46 -10.18 -10.52 -29.75
CA GLN A 46 -9.46 -11.49 -30.58
C GLN A 46 -10.39 -12.11 -31.61
N ILE A 47 -9.86 -12.39 -32.80
CA ILE A 47 -10.50 -13.25 -33.80
C ILE A 47 -9.72 -14.56 -33.77
N ILE A 48 -10.41 -15.67 -33.50
CA ILE A 48 -9.81 -16.99 -33.35
C ILE A 48 -10.33 -17.87 -34.47
N GLU A 49 -9.45 -18.61 -35.14
CA GLU A 49 -9.83 -19.61 -36.15
C GLU A 49 -10.67 -20.72 -35.52
N SER A 50 -11.74 -21.06 -36.18
CA SER A 50 -12.64 -22.15 -35.78
C SER A 50 -12.21 -23.46 -36.45
N ARG A 51 -12.33 -24.57 -35.71
CA ARG A 51 -12.23 -25.93 -36.27
C ARG A 51 -13.42 -26.33 -37.17
N PHE A 52 -14.47 -25.54 -37.13
CA PHE A 52 -15.67 -25.79 -37.97
C PHE A 52 -15.67 -24.85 -39.18
N GLU A 53 -15.96 -25.40 -40.35
CA GLU A 53 -16.15 -24.62 -41.56
C GLU A 53 -17.31 -23.60 -41.39
N HIS A 54 -17.21 -22.48 -42.09
CA HIS A 54 -18.20 -21.40 -42.07
C HIS A 54 -18.47 -20.77 -40.69
N THR A 55 -17.61 -21.04 -39.71
CA THR A 55 -17.72 -20.49 -38.33
C THR A 55 -16.59 -19.51 -38.07
N ARG A 56 -16.90 -18.35 -37.49
CA ARG A 56 -15.94 -17.39 -37.00
C ARG A 56 -16.11 -17.21 -35.50
N MET A 57 -15.01 -17.20 -34.73
CA MET A 57 -15.03 -17.00 -33.30
C MET A 57 -14.40 -15.64 -32.92
N TYR A 58 -15.08 -14.93 -32.04
CA TYR A 58 -14.65 -13.64 -31.55
C TYR A 58 -14.57 -13.68 -30.05
N VAL A 59 -13.51 -13.10 -29.48
CA VAL A 59 -13.40 -12.80 -28.04
C VAL A 59 -13.59 -11.30 -27.88
N LYS A 60 -14.53 -10.91 -27.05
CA LYS A 60 -14.79 -9.52 -26.67
C LYS A 60 -14.71 -9.39 -25.16
N TYR A 61 -14.03 -8.36 -24.68
CA TYR A 61 -14.00 -8.02 -23.26
C TYR A 61 -15.16 -7.08 -22.95
N GLU A 62 -15.82 -7.34 -21.81
CA GLU A 62 -16.94 -6.55 -21.33
C GLU A 62 -16.73 -6.22 -19.83
N PRO A 63 -17.24 -5.06 -19.34
CA PRO A 63 -17.21 -4.71 -17.93
C PRO A 63 -17.86 -5.82 -17.09
N VAL A 64 -17.23 -6.15 -15.95
CA VAL A 64 -17.80 -7.14 -15.01
C VAL A 64 -18.98 -6.60 -14.22
N GLY A 65 -19.18 -5.27 -14.20
CA GLY A 65 -20.21 -4.58 -13.43
C GLY A 65 -19.64 -3.82 -12.24
N VAL A 66 -20.35 -3.82 -11.11
CA VAL A 66 -19.95 -3.07 -9.92
C VAL A 66 -18.79 -3.75 -9.20
N VAL A 67 -17.75 -2.99 -8.89
CA VAL A 67 -16.54 -3.44 -8.15
C VAL A 67 -16.53 -2.86 -6.76
N ALA A 68 -16.30 -3.69 -5.74
CA ALA A 68 -15.99 -3.24 -4.38
C ALA A 68 -14.47 -3.16 -4.20
N GLY A 69 -13.94 -1.98 -3.90
CA GLY A 69 -12.54 -1.72 -3.60
C GLY A 69 -12.33 -1.56 -2.09
N LEU A 70 -11.65 -2.52 -1.45
CA LEU A 70 -11.33 -2.50 -0.02
C LEU A 70 -9.86 -2.09 0.15
N ILE A 71 -9.61 -0.97 0.84
CA ILE A 71 -8.34 -0.27 0.84
C ILE A 71 -7.80 -0.15 2.27
N PRO A 72 -6.53 -0.50 2.52
CA PRO A 72 -5.87 -0.33 3.80
C PRO A 72 -5.33 1.10 3.97
N TRP A 73 -4.89 1.41 5.19
CA TRP A 73 -4.47 2.72 5.65
C TRP A 73 -3.07 3.19 5.20
N ASN A 74 -2.17 2.29 4.84
CA ASN A 74 -0.74 2.63 4.71
C ASN A 74 -0.38 3.46 3.47
N PHE A 75 -1.09 3.28 2.37
CA PHE A 75 -0.97 4.07 1.13
C PHE A 75 -2.37 4.36 0.56
N PRO A 76 -3.19 5.14 1.28
CA PRO A 76 -4.62 5.25 0.97
C PRO A 76 -4.89 5.85 -0.41
N ILE A 77 -4.07 6.79 -0.90
CA ILE A 77 -4.25 7.43 -2.20
C ILE A 77 -3.80 6.51 -3.34
N VAL A 78 -2.59 5.97 -3.29
CA VAL A 78 -2.07 5.07 -4.35
C VAL A 78 -2.92 3.81 -4.46
N LEU A 79 -3.30 3.19 -3.33
CA LEU A 79 -4.08 1.95 -3.36
C LEU A 79 -5.54 2.18 -3.78
N SER A 80 -6.13 3.33 -3.45
CA SER A 80 -7.42 3.76 -4.01
C SER A 80 -7.31 3.98 -5.51
N SER A 81 -6.30 4.71 -5.95
CA SER A 81 -6.07 5.01 -7.36
C SER A 81 -5.94 3.74 -8.21
N ARG A 82 -5.19 2.74 -7.74
CA ARG A 82 -5.07 1.44 -8.43
C ARG A 82 -6.41 0.75 -8.64
N LYS A 83 -7.30 0.78 -7.65
CA LYS A 83 -8.61 0.11 -7.74
C LYS A 83 -9.62 0.92 -8.56
N ILE A 84 -9.66 2.23 -8.34
CA ILE A 84 -10.61 3.13 -9.00
C ILE A 84 -10.27 3.25 -10.48
N SER A 85 -9.04 3.63 -10.83
CA SER A 85 -8.66 3.88 -12.22
C SER A 85 -8.73 2.62 -13.07
N THR A 86 -8.35 1.45 -12.52
CA THR A 86 -8.47 0.17 -13.25
C THR A 86 -9.93 -0.22 -13.47
N ALA A 87 -10.81 0.00 -12.48
CA ALA A 87 -12.24 -0.26 -12.63
C ALA A 87 -12.84 0.65 -13.71
N LEU A 88 -12.53 1.95 -13.68
CA LEU A 88 -12.99 2.92 -14.69
C LEU A 88 -12.47 2.58 -16.08
N ALA A 89 -11.18 2.24 -16.20
CA ALA A 89 -10.58 1.83 -17.47
C ALA A 89 -11.27 0.60 -18.07
N ALA A 90 -11.74 -0.32 -17.23
CA ALA A 90 -12.50 -1.49 -17.65
C ALA A 90 -14.01 -1.22 -17.85
N GLY A 91 -14.47 0.03 -17.76
CA GLY A 91 -15.89 0.41 -17.90
C GLY A 91 -16.77 0.00 -16.71
N CYS A 92 -16.19 -0.22 -15.53
CA CYS A 92 -16.89 -0.64 -14.32
C CYS A 92 -17.15 0.55 -13.39
N SER A 93 -18.28 0.54 -12.68
CA SER A 93 -18.46 1.39 -11.51
C SER A 93 -17.77 0.79 -10.28
N VAL A 94 -17.39 1.64 -9.34
CA VAL A 94 -16.63 1.21 -8.15
C VAL A 94 -17.17 1.82 -6.85
N ILE A 95 -17.26 1.00 -5.83
CA ILE A 95 -17.52 1.40 -4.45
C ILE A 95 -16.21 1.25 -3.68
N CYS A 96 -15.62 2.37 -3.31
CA CYS A 96 -14.36 2.46 -2.57
C CYS A 96 -14.63 2.48 -1.07
N LYS A 97 -14.04 1.57 -0.33
CA LYS A 97 -14.10 1.53 1.14
C LYS A 97 -12.68 1.71 1.70
N PRO A 98 -12.27 2.93 2.08
CA PRO A 98 -10.98 3.18 2.74
C PRO A 98 -10.98 2.61 4.16
N ASP A 99 -9.80 2.54 4.75
CA ASP A 99 -9.67 2.27 6.17
C ASP A 99 -10.28 3.41 7.00
N VAL A 100 -10.79 3.09 8.17
CA VAL A 100 -11.38 4.08 9.10
C VAL A 100 -10.34 5.06 9.66
N ILE A 101 -9.06 4.73 9.57
CA ILE A 101 -7.95 5.55 10.05
C ILE A 101 -7.59 6.64 9.01
N THR A 102 -7.86 6.39 7.72
CA THR A 102 -7.44 7.28 6.62
C THR A 102 -8.61 7.66 5.70
N PRO A 103 -9.71 8.19 6.23
CA PRO A 103 -10.86 8.57 5.43
C PRO A 103 -10.66 9.90 4.69
N GLY A 104 -9.98 10.89 5.29
CA GLY A 104 -9.90 12.25 4.78
C GLY A 104 -9.12 12.36 3.48
N SER A 105 -7.97 11.70 3.37
CA SER A 105 -7.19 11.66 2.14
C SER A 105 -7.97 11.04 0.98
N VAL A 106 -8.71 9.96 1.22
CA VAL A 106 -9.53 9.32 0.18
C VAL A 106 -10.78 10.14 -0.15
N MET A 107 -11.39 10.81 0.83
CA MET A 107 -12.49 11.76 0.58
C MET A 107 -12.05 12.90 -0.35
N GLU A 108 -10.86 13.47 -0.10
CA GLU A 108 -10.32 14.52 -0.98
C GLU A 108 -10.03 13.97 -2.40
N LEU A 109 -9.58 12.73 -2.53
CA LEU A 109 -9.47 12.08 -3.84
C LEU A 109 -10.84 11.97 -4.54
N MET A 110 -11.92 11.68 -3.79
CA MET A 110 -13.27 11.65 -4.38
C MET A 110 -13.72 13.02 -4.86
N ASN A 111 -13.40 14.10 -4.11
CA ASN A 111 -13.68 15.47 -4.55
C ASN A 111 -12.98 15.78 -5.89
N ILE A 112 -11.72 15.38 -6.02
CA ILE A 112 -10.95 15.54 -7.28
C ILE A 112 -11.59 14.76 -8.43
N ILE A 113 -12.04 13.54 -8.19
CA ILE A 113 -12.71 12.70 -9.19
C ILE A 113 -14.03 13.35 -9.65
N ASN A 114 -14.81 13.89 -8.72
CA ASN A 114 -16.04 14.62 -9.04
C ASN A 114 -15.76 15.90 -9.85
N ASP A 115 -14.76 16.69 -9.43
CA ASP A 115 -14.36 17.92 -10.14
C ASP A 115 -13.80 17.64 -11.53
N ALA A 116 -13.23 16.45 -11.75
CA ALA A 116 -12.80 16.00 -13.06
C ALA A 116 -13.96 15.56 -13.99
N GLY A 117 -15.20 15.61 -13.51
CA GLY A 117 -16.40 15.36 -14.33
C GLY A 117 -16.78 13.88 -14.45
N VAL A 118 -16.30 12.99 -13.57
CA VAL A 118 -16.78 11.61 -13.52
C VAL A 118 -18.27 11.63 -13.15
N PRO A 119 -19.14 10.96 -13.92
CA PRO A 119 -20.59 11.00 -13.68
C PRO A 119 -20.96 10.49 -12.27
N PRO A 120 -21.97 11.10 -11.62
CA PRO A 120 -22.45 10.65 -10.32
C PRO A 120 -22.82 9.17 -10.31
N GLY A 121 -22.45 8.47 -9.24
CA GLY A 121 -22.74 7.05 -9.07
C GLY A 121 -21.72 6.10 -9.72
N VAL A 122 -20.81 6.60 -10.55
CA VAL A 122 -19.75 5.78 -11.17
C VAL A 122 -18.65 5.44 -10.13
N VAL A 123 -18.25 6.41 -9.32
CA VAL A 123 -17.31 6.21 -8.20
C VAL A 123 -18.01 6.62 -6.90
N ASN A 124 -18.04 5.72 -5.94
CA ASN A 124 -18.72 5.93 -4.67
C ASN A 124 -17.78 5.62 -3.51
N LEU A 125 -17.95 6.33 -2.39
CA LEU A 125 -17.18 6.13 -1.16
C LEU A 125 -18.09 5.67 -0.03
N LEU A 126 -17.67 4.63 0.69
CA LEU A 126 -18.29 4.19 1.94
C LEU A 126 -17.26 4.19 3.07
N SER A 127 -17.52 4.96 4.12
CA SER A 127 -16.70 4.95 5.35
C SER A 127 -17.53 4.45 6.52
N GLY A 128 -16.91 3.72 7.45
CA GLY A 128 -17.56 3.16 8.64
C GLY A 128 -17.02 1.78 9.00
N ASP A 129 -17.79 1.01 9.78
CA ASP A 129 -17.39 -0.31 10.28
C ASP A 129 -16.92 -1.24 9.16
N PRO A 130 -15.63 -1.66 9.19
CA PRO A 130 -15.04 -2.44 8.11
C PRO A 130 -15.71 -3.79 7.88
N ALA A 131 -16.10 -4.48 8.96
CA ALA A 131 -16.69 -5.81 8.87
C ALA A 131 -18.11 -5.73 8.31
N LYS A 132 -18.92 -4.79 8.79
CA LYS A 132 -20.30 -4.60 8.32
C LYS A 132 -20.34 -4.19 6.87
N ILE A 133 -19.56 -3.19 6.48
CA ILE A 133 -19.54 -2.69 5.09
C ILE A 133 -19.03 -3.75 4.13
N SER A 134 -17.90 -4.41 4.45
CA SER A 134 -17.35 -5.44 3.55
C SER A 134 -18.30 -6.63 3.40
N SER A 135 -18.90 -7.12 4.49
CA SER A 135 -19.88 -8.21 4.41
C SER A 135 -21.11 -7.81 3.60
N GLN A 136 -21.63 -6.60 3.77
CA GLN A 136 -22.77 -6.11 3.00
C GLN A 136 -22.46 -5.99 1.50
N LEU A 137 -21.29 -5.48 1.16
CA LEU A 137 -20.85 -5.38 -0.25
C LEU A 137 -20.69 -6.77 -0.89
N ILE A 138 -20.07 -7.71 -0.18
CA ILE A 138 -19.82 -9.06 -0.69
C ILE A 138 -21.13 -9.85 -0.82
N SER A 139 -22.06 -9.69 0.12
CA SER A 139 -23.37 -10.34 0.08
C SER A 139 -24.34 -9.75 -0.97
N SER A 140 -24.02 -8.59 -1.54
CA SER A 140 -24.86 -7.94 -2.55
C SER A 140 -24.83 -8.65 -3.90
N ASP A 141 -26.00 -8.82 -4.53
CA ASP A 141 -26.11 -9.37 -5.89
C ASP A 141 -25.63 -8.38 -6.97
N ILE A 142 -25.51 -7.11 -6.62
CA ILE A 142 -25.08 -6.04 -7.53
C ILE A 142 -23.55 -6.04 -7.67
N VAL A 143 -22.80 -6.32 -6.59
CA VAL A 143 -21.34 -6.34 -6.61
C VAL A 143 -20.84 -7.62 -7.27
N LYS A 144 -20.14 -7.48 -8.39
CA LYS A 144 -19.66 -8.60 -9.22
C LYS A 144 -18.20 -8.95 -8.97
N LYS A 145 -17.44 -8.03 -8.40
CA LYS A 145 -16.01 -8.21 -8.13
C LYS A 145 -15.62 -7.52 -6.83
N VAL A 146 -14.77 -8.18 -6.07
CA VAL A 146 -14.10 -7.60 -4.89
C VAL A 146 -12.61 -7.47 -5.19
N SER A 147 -12.07 -6.27 -4.98
CA SER A 147 -10.64 -6.01 -5.01
C SER A 147 -10.18 -5.55 -3.63
N ILE A 148 -9.36 -6.35 -2.97
CA ILE A 148 -8.87 -6.05 -1.63
C ILE A 148 -7.35 -5.93 -1.59
N THR A 149 -6.86 -4.93 -0.84
CA THR A 149 -5.50 -4.88 -0.33
C THR A 149 -5.55 -4.92 1.19
N GLY A 150 -4.78 -5.82 1.83
CA GLY A 150 -4.83 -5.97 3.28
C GLY A 150 -3.98 -7.12 3.81
N SER A 151 -4.25 -7.52 5.07
CA SER A 151 -3.55 -8.66 5.67
C SER A 151 -4.05 -9.99 5.11
N THR A 152 -3.18 -11.01 5.10
CA THR A 152 -3.54 -12.38 4.68
C THR A 152 -4.73 -12.92 5.47
N ARG A 153 -4.83 -12.60 6.77
CA ARG A 153 -5.97 -12.99 7.62
C ARG A 153 -7.29 -12.43 7.11
N VAL A 154 -7.32 -11.14 6.78
CA VAL A 154 -8.53 -10.49 6.23
C VAL A 154 -8.82 -11.01 4.82
N GLY A 155 -7.80 -11.20 3.99
CA GLY A 155 -7.96 -11.79 2.66
C GLY A 155 -8.66 -13.15 2.70
N LYS A 156 -8.26 -14.03 3.61
CA LYS A 156 -8.91 -15.35 3.80
C LYS A 156 -10.39 -15.21 4.19
N LEU A 157 -10.74 -14.24 5.04
CA LEU A 157 -12.14 -13.98 5.43
C LEU A 157 -12.98 -13.50 4.24
N ILE A 158 -12.45 -12.56 3.47
CA ILE A 158 -13.11 -12.03 2.28
C ILE A 158 -13.30 -13.14 1.23
N LEU A 159 -12.28 -13.95 0.99
CA LEU A 159 -12.37 -15.07 0.04
C LEU A 159 -13.45 -16.07 0.44
N LYS A 160 -13.52 -16.41 1.74
CA LYS A 160 -14.56 -17.29 2.26
C LYS A 160 -15.97 -16.74 2.01
N GLN A 161 -16.19 -15.45 2.26
CA GLN A 161 -17.49 -14.82 2.02
C GLN A 161 -17.83 -14.74 0.52
N ALA A 162 -16.85 -14.38 -0.32
CA ALA A 162 -17.03 -14.27 -1.75
C ALA A 162 -17.32 -15.62 -2.44
N ALA A 163 -16.84 -16.73 -1.84
CA ALA A 163 -17.08 -18.08 -2.36
C ALA A 163 -18.56 -18.46 -2.38
N GLU A 164 -19.37 -17.95 -1.45
CA GLU A 164 -20.83 -18.22 -1.40
C GLU A 164 -21.57 -17.77 -2.69
N LYS A 165 -21.01 -16.81 -3.40
CA LYS A 165 -21.56 -16.27 -4.66
C LYS A 165 -20.68 -16.52 -5.88
N VAL A 166 -19.62 -17.33 -5.73
CA VAL A 166 -18.61 -17.55 -6.78
C VAL A 166 -18.10 -16.22 -7.35
N GLN A 167 -17.94 -15.23 -6.47
CA GLN A 167 -17.63 -13.85 -6.84
C GLN A 167 -16.16 -13.71 -7.26
N ARG A 168 -15.88 -12.89 -8.26
CA ARG A 168 -14.50 -12.61 -8.66
C ARG A 168 -13.77 -11.81 -7.58
N VAL A 169 -12.60 -12.30 -7.17
CA VAL A 169 -11.77 -11.63 -6.16
C VAL A 169 -10.36 -11.41 -6.69
N THR A 170 -9.83 -10.19 -6.46
CA THR A 170 -8.42 -9.86 -6.63
C THR A 170 -7.86 -9.46 -5.29
N MET A 171 -6.76 -10.10 -4.87
CA MET A 171 -6.15 -9.90 -3.56
C MET A 171 -4.72 -9.44 -3.69
N GLU A 172 -4.40 -8.33 -3.01
CA GLU A 172 -3.04 -7.84 -2.79
C GLU A 172 -2.77 -7.95 -1.28
N LEU A 173 -1.95 -8.90 -0.88
CA LEU A 173 -1.78 -9.27 0.52
C LEU A 173 -0.33 -9.06 0.98
N SER A 174 -0.07 -9.34 2.28
CA SER A 174 1.27 -9.25 2.85
C SER A 174 2.20 -10.31 2.26
N GLY A 175 3.48 -9.98 2.13
CA GLY A 175 4.52 -10.86 1.64
C GLY A 175 5.80 -10.81 2.49
N HIS A 176 6.82 -11.55 2.06
CA HIS A 176 8.14 -11.66 2.66
C HIS A 176 9.23 -11.41 1.62
N SER A 177 9.28 -10.20 1.13
CA SER A 177 10.21 -9.80 0.05
C SER A 177 11.66 -10.04 0.44
N PRO A 178 12.46 -10.76 -0.37
CA PRO A 178 13.90 -10.91 -0.17
C PRO A 178 14.67 -9.69 -0.67
N PHE A 179 15.77 -9.36 0.01
CA PHE A 179 16.79 -8.41 -0.43
C PHE A 179 18.10 -9.18 -0.50
N ILE A 180 18.68 -9.30 -1.70
CA ILE A 180 19.83 -10.17 -1.96
C ILE A 180 21.03 -9.29 -2.32
N VAL A 181 22.14 -9.50 -1.61
CA VAL A 181 23.39 -8.75 -1.76
C VAL A 181 24.51 -9.71 -2.10
N PHE A 182 25.04 -9.59 -3.31
CA PHE A 182 26.20 -10.36 -3.78
C PHE A 182 27.54 -9.70 -3.39
N ASP A 183 28.66 -10.35 -3.71
CA ASP A 183 30.00 -9.93 -3.34
C ASP A 183 30.59 -8.80 -4.21
N ASP A 184 30.03 -8.59 -5.38
CA ASP A 184 30.49 -7.60 -6.39
C ASP A 184 29.84 -6.22 -6.25
N VAL A 185 29.07 -5.97 -5.19
CA VAL A 185 28.29 -4.74 -5.01
C VAL A 185 29.05 -3.65 -4.25
N ASP A 186 28.67 -2.38 -4.53
CA ASP A 186 29.04 -1.21 -3.73
C ASP A 186 28.15 -1.15 -2.47
N ILE A 187 28.72 -1.42 -1.31
CA ILE A 187 28.01 -1.48 -0.04
C ILE A 187 27.34 -0.15 0.34
N ASN A 188 27.94 0.98 -0.01
CA ASN A 188 27.34 2.28 0.29
C ASN A 188 26.03 2.47 -0.48
N LYS A 189 26.01 2.15 -1.77
CA LYS A 189 24.79 2.24 -2.60
C LYS A 189 23.74 1.24 -2.14
N VAL A 190 24.13 0.00 -1.86
CA VAL A 190 23.21 -1.07 -1.45
C VAL A 190 22.58 -0.77 -0.11
N THR A 191 23.33 -0.22 0.85
CA THR A 191 22.76 0.18 2.15
C THR A 191 21.81 1.38 2.03
N ASP A 192 22.05 2.33 1.12
CA ASP A 192 21.09 3.41 0.83
C ASP A 192 19.79 2.86 0.23
N MET A 193 19.89 1.90 -0.70
CA MET A 193 18.72 1.20 -1.25
C MET A 193 17.96 0.42 -0.16
N ALA A 194 18.69 -0.27 0.73
CA ALA A 194 18.11 -1.02 1.84
C ALA A 194 17.34 -0.10 2.80
N ILE A 195 17.90 1.05 3.17
CA ILE A 195 17.26 2.06 4.01
C ILE A 195 15.99 2.58 3.35
N THR A 196 16.07 3.01 2.11
CA THR A 196 14.92 3.51 1.36
C THR A 196 13.81 2.47 1.25
N ALA A 197 14.15 1.22 0.93
CA ALA A 197 13.17 0.14 0.79
C ALA A 197 12.54 -0.27 2.14
N LYS A 198 13.32 -0.25 3.23
CA LYS A 198 12.91 -0.73 4.55
C LYS A 198 12.16 0.30 5.36
N PHE A 199 12.62 1.55 5.37
CA PHE A 199 12.12 2.59 6.27
C PHE A 199 11.11 3.54 5.64
N ARG A 200 10.90 3.50 4.32
CA ARG A 200 9.82 4.24 3.66
C ARG A 200 8.49 4.03 4.39
N ASN A 201 7.68 5.09 4.46
CA ASN A 201 6.40 5.10 5.17
C ASN A 201 6.52 4.60 6.63
N ASN A 202 7.60 4.99 7.31
CA ASN A 202 7.91 4.57 8.68
C ASN A 202 7.99 3.03 8.83
N GLY A 203 8.46 2.34 7.78
CA GLY A 203 8.54 0.87 7.71
C GLY A 203 7.20 0.16 7.47
N GLN A 204 6.11 0.89 7.22
CA GLN A 204 4.75 0.35 7.11
C GLN A 204 4.38 0.05 5.64
N VAL A 205 5.18 -0.78 4.97
CA VAL A 205 5.07 -1.10 3.53
C VAL A 205 4.90 -2.60 3.33
N CYS A 206 3.87 -3.00 2.58
CA CYS A 206 3.58 -4.42 2.29
C CYS A 206 4.67 -5.11 1.47
N ILE A 207 5.38 -4.37 0.63
CA ILE A 207 6.50 -4.85 -0.21
C ILE A 207 7.87 -4.58 0.40
N SER A 208 7.94 -4.13 1.67
CA SER A 208 9.21 -3.89 2.37
C SER A 208 10.03 -5.18 2.48
N PRO A 209 11.34 -5.13 2.25
CA PRO A 209 12.21 -6.27 2.48
C PRO A 209 12.07 -6.80 3.91
N ALA A 210 11.77 -8.09 4.04
CA ALA A 210 11.64 -8.76 5.34
C ALA A 210 12.82 -9.72 5.60
N ARG A 211 13.50 -10.15 4.53
CA ARG A 211 14.62 -11.09 4.60
C ARG A 211 15.80 -10.53 3.81
N PHE A 212 16.93 -10.38 4.50
CA PHE A 212 18.17 -9.91 3.90
C PHE A 212 19.14 -11.10 3.76
N TYR A 213 19.53 -11.41 2.56
CA TYR A 213 20.51 -12.44 2.22
C TYR A 213 21.79 -11.74 1.75
N ILE A 214 22.77 -11.70 2.63
CA ILE A 214 24.03 -10.99 2.39
C ILE A 214 25.14 -12.02 2.16
N HIS A 215 25.92 -11.85 1.08
CA HIS A 215 27.09 -12.67 0.83
C HIS A 215 28.05 -12.59 2.03
N GLU A 216 28.64 -13.71 2.45
CA GLU A 216 29.44 -13.81 3.67
C GLU A 216 30.57 -12.78 3.72
N SER A 217 31.26 -12.57 2.59
CA SER A 217 32.36 -11.58 2.49
C SER A 217 31.93 -10.12 2.66
N LYS A 218 30.63 -9.82 2.59
CA LYS A 218 30.07 -8.47 2.70
C LYS A 218 29.27 -8.23 3.98
N LYS A 219 29.06 -9.24 4.78
CA LYS A 219 28.16 -9.23 5.93
C LYS A 219 28.53 -8.15 6.95
N ASP A 220 29.77 -8.13 7.41
CA ASP A 220 30.22 -7.21 8.45
C ASP A 220 30.27 -5.76 7.97
N GLU A 221 30.75 -5.54 6.74
CA GLU A 221 30.78 -4.23 6.10
C GLU A 221 29.35 -3.70 5.91
N PHE A 222 28.41 -4.54 5.44
CA PHE A 222 27.01 -4.19 5.27
C PHE A 222 26.36 -3.80 6.60
N ALA A 223 26.51 -4.64 7.64
CA ALA A 223 25.93 -4.40 8.95
C ALA A 223 26.43 -3.09 9.56
N LYS A 224 27.76 -2.87 9.57
CA LYS A 224 28.39 -1.65 10.06
C LYS A 224 27.89 -0.40 9.31
N THR A 225 27.96 -0.41 7.99
CA THR A 225 27.53 0.74 7.17
C THR A 225 26.05 1.03 7.32
N LEU A 226 25.21 -0.02 7.38
CA LEU A 226 23.77 0.14 7.59
C LEU A 226 23.47 0.79 8.96
N VAL A 227 24.10 0.33 10.05
CA VAL A 227 23.94 0.91 11.39
C VAL A 227 24.36 2.37 11.41
N GLU A 228 25.55 2.70 10.84
CA GLU A 228 26.03 4.09 10.77
C GLU A 228 25.07 5.04 10.06
N LYS A 229 24.36 4.55 9.03
CA LYS A 229 23.38 5.34 8.28
C LYS A 229 22.04 5.39 9.00
N VAL A 230 21.55 4.27 9.52
CA VAL A 230 20.25 4.17 10.20
C VAL A 230 20.18 5.05 11.44
N THR A 231 21.27 5.11 12.22
CA THR A 231 21.36 5.97 13.42
C THR A 231 21.31 7.48 13.14
N LYS A 232 21.52 7.88 11.88
CA LYS A 232 21.44 9.28 11.43
C LYS A 232 20.05 9.67 10.89
N LEU A 233 19.13 8.71 10.78
CA LEU A 233 17.79 8.98 10.28
C LEU A 233 17.03 9.84 11.30
N LYS A 234 16.60 11.04 10.88
CA LYS A 234 15.87 11.93 11.76
C LYS A 234 14.45 11.41 11.98
N VAL A 235 14.14 11.09 13.23
CA VAL A 235 12.78 10.79 13.70
C VAL A 235 12.12 12.10 14.09
N GLY A 236 10.89 12.36 13.62
CA GLY A 236 10.22 13.63 13.90
C GLY A 236 8.78 13.69 13.42
N ASN A 237 8.18 14.88 13.52
CA ASN A 237 6.86 15.13 12.96
C ASN A 237 6.94 15.03 11.43
N GLY A 238 6.07 14.24 10.82
CA GLY A 238 6.04 14.07 9.36
C GLY A 238 5.78 15.35 8.57
N MET A 239 5.25 16.40 9.22
CA MET A 239 5.05 17.72 8.59
C MET A 239 6.35 18.54 8.49
N ASP A 240 7.40 18.20 9.23
CA ASP A 240 8.69 18.88 9.16
C ASP A 240 9.46 18.35 7.94
N GLU A 241 10.00 19.28 7.13
CA GLU A 241 10.61 18.93 5.83
C GLU A 241 11.85 18.04 5.93
N ASP A 242 12.56 18.09 7.05
CA ASP A 242 13.78 17.31 7.31
C ASP A 242 13.53 16.00 8.07
N THR A 243 12.27 15.68 8.37
CA THR A 243 11.89 14.39 8.95
C THR A 243 12.01 13.27 7.92
N ILE A 244 12.72 12.21 8.31
CA ILE A 244 12.88 10.98 7.50
C ILE A 244 11.94 9.88 8.02
N LEU A 245 11.71 9.82 9.33
CA LEU A 245 10.81 8.86 9.97
C LEU A 245 9.80 9.58 10.85
N GLY A 246 8.55 9.48 10.47
CA GLY A 246 7.44 9.96 11.29
C GLY A 246 6.98 8.92 12.33
N PRO A 247 5.86 9.18 13.03
CA PRO A 247 5.28 8.23 13.95
C PRO A 247 4.66 7.02 13.22
N LEU A 248 4.50 5.91 13.92
CA LEU A 248 3.62 4.83 13.51
C LEU A 248 2.16 5.31 13.50
N THR A 249 1.32 4.67 12.70
CA THR A 249 -0.06 5.15 12.48
C THR A 249 -0.96 4.99 13.70
N THR A 250 -0.73 3.97 14.53
CA THR A 250 -1.58 3.69 15.70
C THR A 250 -0.78 3.24 16.92
N GLU A 251 -1.32 3.50 18.11
CA GLU A 251 -0.79 2.98 19.38
C GLU A 251 -0.70 1.45 19.39
N LYS A 252 -1.72 0.80 18.85
CA LYS A 252 -1.71 -0.66 18.72
C LYS A 252 -0.49 -1.14 17.96
N ARG A 253 -0.13 -0.46 16.86
CA ARG A 253 1.04 -0.84 16.06
C ARG A 253 2.35 -0.59 16.81
N LEU A 254 2.44 0.50 17.55
CA LEU A 254 3.58 0.77 18.41
C LEU A 254 3.79 -0.36 19.43
N ASN A 255 2.74 -0.75 20.14
CA ASN A 255 2.78 -1.81 21.14
C ASN A 255 3.13 -3.19 20.53
N GLU A 256 2.63 -3.49 19.32
CA GLU A 256 2.98 -4.70 18.57
C GLU A 256 4.47 -4.74 18.19
N ILE A 257 5.05 -3.62 17.78
CA ILE A 257 6.47 -3.52 17.43
C ILE A 257 7.34 -3.66 18.71
N GLU A 258 6.98 -2.99 19.79
CA GLU A 258 7.69 -3.13 21.06
C GLU A 258 7.72 -4.59 21.55
N ALA A 259 6.56 -5.23 21.54
CA ALA A 259 6.46 -6.65 21.93
C ALA A 259 7.31 -7.56 21.03
N LEU A 260 7.33 -7.28 19.71
CA LEU A 260 8.14 -8.03 18.76
C LEU A 260 9.65 -7.83 19.04
N VAL A 261 10.08 -6.60 19.27
CA VAL A 261 11.48 -6.28 19.57
C VAL A 261 11.92 -6.96 20.87
N GLU A 262 11.12 -6.88 21.94
CA GLU A 262 11.44 -7.53 23.22
C GLU A 262 11.47 -9.05 23.09
N LYS A 263 10.55 -9.63 22.35
CA LYS A 263 10.57 -11.07 22.05
C LYS A 263 11.85 -11.46 21.30
N THR A 264 12.25 -10.70 20.28
CA THR A 264 13.45 -10.98 19.49
C THR A 264 14.71 -10.91 20.36
N LYS A 265 14.79 -9.93 21.28
CA LYS A 265 15.87 -9.87 22.29
C LYS A 265 15.88 -11.10 23.20
N SER A 266 14.71 -11.52 23.69
CA SER A 266 14.60 -12.69 24.58
C SER A 266 14.97 -14.00 23.90
N GLU A 267 14.86 -14.07 22.56
CA GLU A 267 15.29 -15.21 21.72
C GLU A 267 16.80 -15.18 21.39
N GLY A 268 17.55 -14.20 21.93
CA GLY A 268 19.01 -14.13 21.85
C GLY A 268 19.55 -13.24 20.72
N ALA A 269 18.70 -12.47 20.02
CA ALA A 269 19.19 -11.52 19.02
C ALA A 269 19.83 -10.28 19.69
N THR A 270 20.93 -9.81 19.09
CA THR A 270 21.64 -8.61 19.55
C THR A 270 21.11 -7.38 18.80
N VAL A 271 20.66 -6.37 19.53
CA VAL A 271 20.27 -5.09 18.97
C VAL A 271 21.50 -4.29 18.58
N LEU A 272 21.68 -3.99 17.32
CA LEU A 272 22.80 -3.19 16.83
C LEU A 272 22.50 -1.68 16.85
N CYS A 273 21.22 -1.29 16.66
CA CYS A 273 20.74 0.08 16.86
C CYS A 273 19.24 0.13 17.13
N GLY A 274 18.74 1.21 17.74
CA GLY A 274 17.31 1.43 18.01
C GLY A 274 16.78 0.55 19.14
N GLY A 275 15.63 -0.08 18.90
CA GLY A 275 15.01 -1.03 19.84
C GLY A 275 14.31 -0.38 21.03
N LYS A 276 13.91 0.89 20.91
CA LYS A 276 13.25 1.68 21.97
C LYS A 276 12.46 2.86 21.40
N ARG A 277 11.66 3.50 22.22
CA ARG A 277 11.06 4.80 21.89
C ARG A 277 12.13 5.89 21.93
N PRO A 278 12.16 6.83 21.00
CA PRO A 278 13.11 7.93 21.00
C PRO A 278 12.86 8.88 22.17
N ALA A 279 13.95 9.44 22.75
CA ALA A 279 13.84 10.44 23.79
C ALA A 279 13.26 11.77 23.23
N GLY A 280 12.60 12.53 24.11
CA GLY A 280 12.10 13.87 23.77
C GLY A 280 10.69 13.91 23.14
N PHE A 281 10.06 12.77 22.87
CA PHE A 281 8.69 12.72 22.36
C PHE A 281 7.71 12.34 23.48
N ASN A 282 6.93 13.32 23.95
CA ASN A 282 5.90 13.13 24.97
C ASN A 282 4.54 12.68 24.40
N LYS A 283 4.37 12.80 23.08
CA LYS A 283 3.14 12.44 22.35
C LYS A 283 3.51 11.85 20.99
N GLY A 284 2.63 11.00 20.47
CA GLY A 284 2.81 10.31 19.20
C GLY A 284 3.40 8.91 19.35
N TYR A 285 3.27 8.11 18.31
CA TYR A 285 3.62 6.69 18.30
C TYR A 285 5.00 6.45 17.69
N PHE A 286 6.01 7.16 18.20
CA PHE A 286 7.38 7.11 17.69
C PHE A 286 8.14 5.89 18.18
N TYR A 287 8.93 5.31 17.30
CA TYR A 287 9.84 4.22 17.58
C TYR A 287 11.13 4.38 16.79
N GLU A 288 12.27 4.11 17.40
CA GLU A 288 13.55 4.23 16.70
C GLU A 288 13.70 3.17 15.60
N PRO A 289 14.31 3.51 14.44
CA PRO A 289 14.65 2.52 13.44
C PRO A 289 15.58 1.47 14.06
N THR A 290 15.20 0.20 13.94
CA THR A 290 15.81 -0.89 14.68
C THR A 290 16.46 -1.91 13.76
N TYR A 291 17.69 -2.33 14.09
CA TYR A 291 18.43 -3.39 13.42
C TYR A 291 19.03 -4.35 14.44
N PHE A 292 18.95 -5.67 14.11
CA PHE A 292 19.47 -6.76 14.94
C PHE A 292 20.66 -7.42 14.23
#